data_2acadab95a4bb57ab3473e0438050916
#
_entry.id   2acadab95a4bb57ab3473e0438050916
#
_cell.length_a   1.000
_cell.length_b   1.000
_cell.length_c   1.000
_cell.angle_alpha   90.00
_cell.angle_beta   90.00
_cell.angle_gamma   90.00
#
_symmetry.space_group_name_H-M   'P 1'
#
loop_
_entity.id
_entity.type
_entity.pdbx_description
1 polymer ?
#
loop_
_entity_poly.entity_id
_entity_poly.type
_entity_poly.pdbx_seq_one_letter_code
_entity_poly.pdbx_strand_id
1 'polypeptide(L)'
;FLLDYNRPQEVLALLKDWTRADPLLLRLTLAEQLTGANTFREHQAALAARYAAARMRGDTTHEQEESRFTLVVMKQPEEALKLAVSNWRLQREPRDARAVLESAIAAKKPEAAKPVLDWMQQTGIEDWYLRKLVAVLTGGGAK
;
A
#
# COMPACT_ATOMS: atom_id res chain seq x y z
N PHE A 1 -2.53 0.91 11.17
CA PHE A 1 -2.55 1.67 12.44
C PHE A 1 -1.14 1.74 13.07
N LEU A 2 -0.60 0.66 13.64
CA LEU A 2 0.70 0.69 14.32
C LEU A 2 1.85 1.17 13.44
N LEU A 3 1.87 0.79 12.17
CA LEU A 3 2.89 1.25 11.21
C LEU A 3 2.75 2.74 10.90
N ASP A 4 1.52 3.26 10.84
CA ASP A 4 1.26 4.67 10.60
C ASP A 4 1.72 5.56 11.78
N TYR A 5 1.76 4.98 12.98
CA TYR A 5 2.27 5.63 14.19
C TYR A 5 3.73 5.29 14.51
N ASN A 6 4.45 4.72 13.53
CA ASN A 6 5.87 4.36 13.67
C ASN A 6 6.17 3.42 14.85
N ARG A 7 5.32 2.39 15.02
CA ARG A 7 5.45 1.37 16.07
C ARG A 7 5.72 -0.03 15.49
N PRO A 8 6.77 -0.22 14.66
CA PRO A 8 7.00 -1.48 13.97
C PRO A 8 7.34 -2.64 14.90
N GLN A 9 7.98 -2.38 16.04
CA GLN A 9 8.34 -3.44 17.00
C GLN A 9 7.10 -4.14 17.56
N GLU A 10 6.02 -3.40 17.76
CA GLU A 10 4.77 -3.99 18.23
C GLU A 10 4.09 -4.83 17.15
N VAL A 11 4.24 -4.45 15.90
CA VAL A 11 3.77 -5.26 14.76
C VAL A 11 4.52 -6.59 14.72
N LEU A 12 5.85 -6.58 14.90
CA LEU A 12 6.65 -7.82 14.96
C LEU A 12 6.16 -8.74 16.07
N ALA A 13 5.95 -8.20 17.27
CA ALA A 13 5.48 -8.98 18.41
C ALA A 13 4.10 -9.61 18.17
N LEU A 14 3.19 -8.84 17.55
CA LEU A 14 1.82 -9.30 17.32
C LEU A 14 1.70 -10.30 16.17
N LEU A 15 2.49 -10.16 15.11
CA LEU A 15 2.28 -10.88 13.84
C LEU A 15 3.30 -11.97 13.53
N LYS A 16 4.30 -12.19 14.37
CA LYS A 16 5.37 -13.18 14.12
C LYS A 16 4.89 -14.59 13.73
N ASP A 17 3.73 -15.02 14.23
CA ASP A 17 3.16 -16.33 13.99
C ASP A 17 2.07 -16.33 12.90
N TRP A 18 1.80 -15.18 12.25
CA TRP A 18 0.71 -14.99 11.28
C TRP A 18 1.21 -14.91 9.84
N THR A 19 2.16 -15.79 9.48
CA THR A 19 2.81 -15.76 8.15
C THR A 19 2.00 -16.44 7.04
N ARG A 20 0.91 -17.12 7.39
CA ARG A 20 0.05 -17.81 6.40
C ARG A 20 -0.98 -16.88 5.74
N ALA A 21 -1.38 -15.82 6.42
CA ALA A 21 -2.35 -14.86 5.90
C ALA A 21 -1.62 -13.69 5.20
N ASP A 22 -1.78 -13.56 3.89
CA ASP A 22 -1.06 -12.57 3.09
C ASP A 22 -1.16 -11.13 3.59
N PRO A 23 -2.33 -10.61 4.00
CA PRO A 23 -2.41 -9.24 4.53
C PRO A 23 -1.62 -9.05 5.83
N LEU A 24 -1.55 -10.08 6.67
CA LEU A 24 -0.79 -10.03 7.92
C LEU A 24 0.71 -10.21 7.66
N LEU A 25 1.07 -11.10 6.74
CA LEU A 25 2.46 -11.27 6.30
C LEU A 25 3.00 -9.98 5.67
N LEU A 26 2.19 -9.28 4.88
CA LEU A 26 2.59 -7.98 4.32
C LEU A 26 2.91 -6.97 5.43
N ARG A 27 2.07 -6.85 6.44
CA ARG A 27 2.30 -5.93 7.57
C ARG A 27 3.54 -6.32 8.37
N LEU A 28 3.74 -7.60 8.58
CA LEU A 28 4.95 -8.12 9.23
C LEU A 28 6.20 -7.75 8.41
N THR A 29 6.18 -7.99 7.11
CA THR A 29 7.31 -7.68 6.21
C THR A 29 7.62 -6.18 6.19
N LEU A 30 6.62 -5.31 6.21
CA LEU A 30 6.81 -3.87 6.32
C LEU A 30 7.50 -3.49 7.65
N ALA A 31 7.10 -4.09 8.75
CA ALA A 31 7.73 -3.87 10.05
C ALA A 31 9.17 -4.39 10.08
N GLU A 32 9.43 -5.55 9.48
CA GLU A 32 10.77 -6.13 9.35
C GLU A 32 11.70 -5.24 8.52
N GLN A 33 11.19 -4.65 7.45
CA GLN A 33 11.95 -3.70 6.63
C GLN A 33 12.38 -2.47 7.44
N LEU A 34 11.47 -1.94 8.26
CA LEU A 34 11.75 -0.77 9.10
C LEU A 34 12.72 -1.06 10.25
N THR A 35 12.74 -2.29 10.73
CA THR A 35 13.56 -2.69 11.89
C THR A 35 14.85 -3.39 11.51
N GLY A 36 15.04 -3.75 10.23
CA GLY A 36 16.19 -4.51 9.77
C GLY A 36 16.19 -5.97 10.24
N ALA A 37 15.02 -6.57 10.49
CA ALA A 37 14.91 -7.94 10.95
C ALA A 37 15.46 -8.93 9.90
N ASN A 38 16.12 -10.00 10.36
CA ASN A 38 16.78 -10.97 9.50
C ASN A 38 15.80 -11.84 8.68
N THR A 39 14.53 -11.93 9.10
CA THR A 39 13.47 -12.65 8.38
C THR A 39 12.87 -11.86 7.20
N PHE A 40 13.23 -10.60 7.04
CA PHE A 40 12.67 -9.72 5.99
C PHE A 40 12.79 -10.32 4.59
N ARG A 41 13.98 -10.81 4.22
CA ARG A 41 14.20 -11.32 2.86
C ARG A 41 13.41 -12.58 2.56
N GLU A 42 13.25 -13.46 3.54
CA GLU A 42 12.43 -14.66 3.41
C GLU A 42 10.96 -14.30 3.16
N HIS A 43 10.42 -13.41 3.96
CA HIS A 43 9.03 -12.97 3.83
C HIS A 43 8.80 -12.14 2.57
N GLN A 44 9.76 -11.32 2.17
CA GLN A 44 9.73 -10.62 0.89
C GLN A 44 9.60 -11.59 -0.29
N ALA A 45 10.43 -12.63 -0.31
CA ALA A 45 10.40 -13.63 -1.38
C ALA A 45 9.08 -14.43 -1.37
N ALA A 46 8.56 -14.79 -0.19
CA ALA A 46 7.31 -15.50 -0.04
C ALA A 46 6.12 -14.67 -0.60
N LEU A 47 6.04 -13.39 -0.26
CA LEU A 47 5.00 -12.50 -0.78
C LEU A 47 5.11 -12.31 -2.29
N ALA A 48 6.32 -12.08 -2.81
CA ALA A 48 6.54 -11.96 -4.24
C ALA A 48 6.05 -13.18 -5.02
N ALA A 49 6.34 -14.39 -4.51
CA ALA A 49 5.88 -15.62 -5.12
C ALA A 49 4.35 -15.79 -5.06
N ARG A 50 3.71 -15.43 -3.95
CA ARG A 50 2.26 -15.51 -3.79
C ARG A 50 1.53 -14.55 -4.72
N TYR A 51 1.98 -13.30 -4.84
CA TYR A 51 1.40 -12.34 -5.76
C TYR A 51 1.62 -12.73 -7.23
N ALA A 52 2.78 -13.26 -7.58
CA ALA A 52 3.03 -13.78 -8.92
C ALA A 52 2.07 -14.94 -9.26
N ALA A 53 1.88 -15.87 -8.33
CA ALA A 53 0.94 -16.98 -8.50
C ALA A 53 -0.52 -16.50 -8.66
N ALA A 54 -0.93 -15.49 -7.90
CA ALA A 54 -2.26 -14.88 -8.03
C ALA A 54 -2.46 -14.27 -9.42
N ARG A 55 -1.48 -13.51 -9.92
CA ARG A 55 -1.54 -12.94 -11.28
C ARG A 55 -1.65 -14.02 -12.35
N MET A 56 -0.90 -15.11 -12.22
CA MET A 56 -0.97 -16.22 -13.18
C MET A 56 -2.35 -16.88 -13.23
N ARG A 57 -3.08 -16.88 -12.12
CA ARG A 57 -4.47 -17.37 -12.07
C ARG A 57 -5.51 -16.35 -12.50
N GLY A 58 -5.10 -15.13 -12.85
CA GLY A 58 -6.02 -14.02 -13.13
C GLY A 58 -6.78 -13.51 -11.91
N ASP A 59 -6.26 -13.75 -10.71
CA ASP A 59 -6.86 -13.31 -9.46
C ASP A 59 -6.48 -11.85 -9.20
N THR A 60 -7.46 -10.96 -9.19
CA THR A 60 -7.29 -9.52 -8.97
C THR A 60 -7.68 -9.07 -7.55
N THR A 61 -8.06 -10.00 -6.67
CA THR A 61 -8.57 -9.67 -5.33
C THR A 61 -7.50 -9.11 -4.40
N HIS A 62 -6.22 -9.25 -4.73
CA HIS A 62 -5.08 -8.83 -3.92
C HIS A 62 -4.32 -7.64 -4.49
N GLU A 63 -4.85 -6.96 -5.51
CA GLU A 63 -4.12 -5.86 -6.17
C GLU A 63 -3.81 -4.69 -5.24
N GLN A 64 -4.65 -4.41 -4.26
CA GLN A 64 -4.40 -3.35 -3.28
C GLN A 64 -3.20 -3.68 -2.40
N GLU A 65 -3.14 -4.88 -1.83
CA GLU A 65 -2.00 -5.33 -1.02
C GLU A 65 -0.74 -5.47 -1.87
N GLU A 66 -0.88 -5.99 -3.08
CA GLU A 66 0.24 -6.11 -4.02
C GLU A 66 0.79 -4.74 -4.41
N SER A 67 -0.06 -3.75 -4.63
CA SER A 67 0.36 -2.37 -4.88
C SER A 67 1.21 -1.83 -3.73
N ARG A 68 0.77 -2.04 -2.49
CA ARG A 68 1.52 -1.60 -1.31
C ARG A 68 2.86 -2.32 -1.19
N PHE A 69 2.89 -3.62 -1.41
CA PHE A 69 4.12 -4.41 -1.44
C PHE A 69 5.08 -3.90 -2.51
N THR A 70 4.58 -3.68 -3.72
CA THR A 70 5.36 -3.21 -4.87
C THR A 70 5.93 -1.82 -4.62
N LEU A 71 5.15 -0.94 -3.99
CA LEU A 71 5.57 0.42 -3.66
C LEU A 71 6.65 0.44 -2.59
N VAL A 72 6.37 -0.18 -1.44
CA VAL A 72 7.17 0.01 -0.22
C VAL A 72 8.31 -0.98 -0.14
N VAL A 73 8.07 -2.25 -0.45
CA VAL A 73 9.05 -3.32 -0.32
C VAL A 73 9.93 -3.43 -1.56
N MET A 74 9.31 -3.46 -2.73
CA MET A 74 10.03 -3.59 -4.01
C MET A 74 10.53 -2.25 -4.56
N LYS A 75 10.03 -1.14 -4.05
CA LYS A 75 10.40 0.23 -4.46
C LYS A 75 10.19 0.48 -5.96
N GLN A 76 9.07 0.02 -6.48
CA GLN A 76 8.66 0.16 -7.87
C GLN A 76 7.37 0.98 -7.98
N PRO A 77 7.45 2.33 -7.86
CA PRO A 77 6.27 3.17 -7.73
C PRO A 77 5.36 3.19 -8.96
N GLU A 78 5.90 3.11 -10.16
CA GLU A 78 5.09 3.11 -11.38
C GLU A 78 4.26 1.84 -11.51
N GLU A 79 4.84 0.69 -11.20
CA GLU A 79 4.13 -0.59 -11.21
C GLU A 79 3.09 -0.65 -10.09
N ALA A 80 3.44 -0.14 -8.91
CA ALA A 80 2.49 0.00 -7.80
C ALA A 80 1.29 0.87 -8.18
N LEU A 81 1.52 1.96 -8.90
CA LEU A 81 0.45 2.84 -9.36
C LEU A 81 -0.49 2.13 -10.34
N LYS A 82 0.04 1.34 -11.28
CA LYS A 82 -0.80 0.54 -12.19
C LYS A 82 -1.72 -0.41 -11.43
N LEU A 83 -1.18 -1.11 -10.45
CA LEU A 83 -1.95 -2.03 -9.59
C LEU A 83 -3.02 -1.29 -8.79
N ALA A 84 -2.65 -0.16 -8.19
CA ALA A 84 -3.59 0.64 -7.40
C ALA A 84 -4.75 1.20 -8.25
N VAL A 85 -4.45 1.69 -9.45
CA VAL A 85 -5.46 2.20 -10.39
C VAL A 85 -6.37 1.08 -10.90
N SER A 86 -5.82 -0.09 -11.19
CA SER A 86 -6.59 -1.28 -11.55
C SER A 86 -7.57 -1.66 -10.45
N ASN A 87 -7.08 -1.77 -9.22
CA ASN A 87 -7.89 -2.07 -8.06
C ASN A 87 -9.00 -1.02 -7.82
N TRP A 88 -8.69 0.27 -8.00
CA TRP A 88 -9.64 1.37 -7.82
C TRP A 88 -10.88 1.28 -8.71
N ARG A 89 -10.76 0.65 -9.85
CA ARG A 89 -11.91 0.42 -10.75
C ARG A 89 -12.90 -0.58 -10.17
N LEU A 90 -12.41 -1.49 -9.32
CA LEU A 90 -13.20 -2.59 -8.75
C LEU A 90 -13.68 -2.29 -7.32
N GLN A 91 -12.84 -1.62 -6.54
CA GLN A 91 -13.10 -1.34 -5.13
C GLN A 91 -12.73 0.10 -4.78
N ARG A 92 -13.58 0.77 -4.00
CA ARG A 92 -13.42 2.18 -3.65
C ARG A 92 -13.63 2.40 -2.17
N GLU A 93 -12.67 1.94 -1.38
CA GLU A 93 -12.61 2.13 0.06
C GLU A 93 -11.44 3.06 0.43
N PRO A 94 -11.37 3.57 1.67
CA PRO A 94 -10.25 4.43 2.09
C PRO A 94 -8.87 3.83 1.87
N ARG A 95 -8.71 2.52 2.09
CA ARG A 95 -7.45 1.82 1.84
C ARG A 95 -7.06 1.77 0.36
N ASP A 96 -8.06 1.68 -0.53
CA ASP A 96 -7.85 1.68 -1.98
C ASP A 96 -7.45 3.08 -2.46
N ALA A 97 -8.12 4.10 -1.94
CA ALA A 97 -7.77 5.51 -2.16
C ALA A 97 -6.33 5.80 -1.72
N ARG A 98 -5.94 5.31 -0.54
CA ARG A 98 -4.58 5.43 -0.02
C ARG A 98 -3.55 4.81 -0.99
N ALA A 99 -3.82 3.62 -1.52
CA ALA A 99 -2.91 2.96 -2.45
C ALA A 99 -2.66 3.80 -3.71
N VAL A 100 -3.71 4.40 -4.27
CA VAL A 100 -3.58 5.29 -5.44
C VAL A 100 -2.80 6.55 -5.09
N LEU A 101 -3.15 7.22 -3.99
CA LEU A 101 -2.50 8.48 -3.59
C LEU A 101 -1.01 8.28 -3.30
N GLU A 102 -0.65 7.28 -2.49
CA GLU A 102 0.74 6.99 -2.16
C GLU A 102 1.56 6.64 -3.39
N SER A 103 1.01 5.81 -4.28
CA SER A 103 1.70 5.40 -5.50
C SER A 103 1.84 6.56 -6.50
N ALA A 104 0.82 7.41 -6.64
CA ALA A 104 0.85 8.58 -7.51
C ALA A 104 1.90 9.60 -7.04
N ILE A 105 2.00 9.82 -5.73
CA ILE A 105 3.03 10.68 -5.14
C ILE A 105 4.43 10.12 -5.45
N ALA A 106 4.66 8.85 -5.16
CA ALA A 106 5.97 8.22 -5.35
C ALA A 106 6.37 8.12 -6.82
N ALA A 107 5.41 7.88 -7.72
CA ALA A 107 5.64 7.84 -9.17
C ALA A 107 5.71 9.24 -9.80
N LYS A 108 5.47 10.30 -9.04
CA LYS A 108 5.41 11.69 -9.53
C LYS A 108 4.40 11.87 -10.67
N LYS A 109 3.24 11.22 -10.53
CA LYS A 109 2.12 11.26 -11.49
C LYS A 109 0.83 11.69 -10.79
N PRO A 110 0.74 12.95 -10.32
CA PRO A 110 -0.42 13.43 -9.54
C PRO A 110 -1.73 13.36 -10.31
N GLU A 111 -1.70 13.44 -11.63
CA GLU A 111 -2.88 13.34 -12.49
C GLU A 111 -3.59 11.98 -12.38
N ALA A 112 -2.87 10.92 -12.05
CA ALA A 112 -3.44 9.60 -11.85
C ALA A 112 -4.35 9.50 -10.62
N ALA A 113 -4.23 10.43 -9.68
CA ALA A 113 -5.03 10.48 -8.46
C ALA A 113 -6.39 11.19 -8.66
N LYS A 114 -6.65 11.82 -9.81
CA LYS A 114 -7.88 12.58 -10.04
C LYS A 114 -9.16 11.80 -9.70
N PRO A 115 -9.35 10.53 -10.13
CA PRO A 115 -10.56 9.78 -9.76
C PRO A 115 -10.75 9.62 -8.26
N VAL A 116 -9.66 9.51 -7.50
CA VAL A 116 -9.71 9.43 -6.02
C VAL A 116 -10.10 10.78 -5.42
N LEU A 117 -9.54 11.87 -5.91
CA LEU A 117 -9.88 13.23 -5.45
C LEU A 117 -11.36 13.52 -5.70
N ASP A 118 -11.86 13.18 -6.88
CA ASP A 118 -13.28 13.34 -7.22
C ASP A 118 -14.17 12.51 -6.30
N TRP A 119 -13.80 11.27 -6.01
CA TRP A 119 -14.51 10.41 -5.07
C TRP A 119 -14.52 10.96 -3.65
N MET A 120 -13.39 11.47 -3.16
CA MET A 120 -13.30 12.09 -1.84
C MET A 120 -14.22 13.30 -1.73
N GLN A 121 -14.29 14.13 -2.77
CA GLN A 121 -15.18 15.29 -2.83
C GLN A 121 -16.65 14.88 -2.84
N GLN A 122 -17.01 13.88 -3.66
CA GLN A 122 -18.39 13.39 -3.79
C GLN A 122 -18.91 12.73 -2.52
N THR A 123 -18.06 11.98 -1.82
CA THR A 123 -18.45 11.26 -0.60
C THR A 123 -18.34 12.10 0.66
N GLY A 124 -17.60 13.20 0.63
CA GLY A 124 -17.32 14.02 1.81
C GLY A 124 -16.53 13.28 2.89
N ILE A 125 -15.77 12.24 2.53
CA ILE A 125 -15.03 11.43 3.50
C ILE A 125 -14.05 12.26 4.32
N GLU A 126 -14.05 12.04 5.62
CA GLU A 126 -13.17 12.71 6.58
C GLU A 126 -12.12 11.74 7.13
N ASP A 127 -11.14 11.42 6.31
CA ASP A 127 -9.99 10.60 6.70
C ASP A 127 -8.75 11.50 6.79
N TRP A 128 -8.16 11.60 7.98
CA TRP A 128 -7.02 12.47 8.22
C TRP A 128 -5.78 12.08 7.40
N TYR A 129 -5.59 10.76 7.20
CA TYR A 129 -4.44 10.25 6.47
C TYR A 129 -4.55 10.55 4.97
N LEU A 130 -5.73 10.33 4.40
CA LEU A 130 -6.01 10.70 3.01
C LEU A 130 -5.85 12.20 2.78
N ARG A 131 -6.34 13.03 3.69
CA ARG A 131 -6.16 14.49 3.61
C ARG A 131 -4.68 14.89 3.62
N LYS A 132 -3.88 14.23 4.46
CA LYS A 132 -2.43 14.43 4.48
C LYS A 132 -1.78 14.08 3.14
N LEU A 133 -2.16 12.95 2.54
CA LEU A 133 -1.66 12.56 1.23
C LEU A 133 -2.07 13.54 0.13
N VAL A 134 -3.32 14.02 0.14
CA VAL A 134 -3.79 15.03 -0.81
C VAL A 134 -2.98 16.31 -0.68
N ALA A 135 -2.68 16.76 0.52
CA ALA A 135 -1.85 17.95 0.74
C ALA A 135 -0.44 17.79 0.12
N VAL A 136 0.17 16.62 0.29
CA VAL A 136 1.47 16.30 -0.34
C VAL A 136 1.34 16.29 -1.87
N LEU A 137 0.30 15.63 -2.40
CA LEU A 137 0.07 15.51 -3.84
C LEU A 137 -0.11 16.86 -4.53
N THR A 138 -0.81 17.79 -3.87
CA THR A 138 -1.09 19.14 -4.40
C THR A 138 0.02 20.15 -4.09
N GLY A 139 1.13 19.71 -3.51
CA GLY A 139 2.25 20.58 -3.15
C GLY A 139 2.09 21.34 -1.84
N GLY A 140 0.97 21.17 -1.12
CA GLY A 140 0.72 21.82 0.16
C GLY A 140 1.65 21.39 1.29
N GLY A 141 2.28 20.24 1.18
CA GLY A 141 3.26 19.72 2.14
C GLY A 141 4.72 19.84 1.69
N ALA A 142 4.97 20.40 0.50
CA ALA A 142 6.30 20.48 -0.10
C ALA A 142 7.11 21.72 0.32
N LYS A 143 6.58 22.53 1.23
CA LYS A 143 7.24 23.74 1.71
C LYS A 143 7.77 23.57 3.12
#